data_29db2137c3b40aa8b94ab8ba09f790a6
#
_entry.id   29db2137c3b40aa8b94ab8ba09f790a6
#
_cell.length_a   1.000
_cell.length_b   1.000
_cell.length_c   1.000
_cell.angle_alpha   90.00
_cell.angle_beta   90.00
_cell.angle_gamma   90.00
#
_symmetry.space_group_name_H-M   'P 1'
#
loop_
_entity.id
_entity.type
_entity.pdbx_description
1 polymer ?
#
loop_
_entity_poly.entity_id
_entity_poly.type
_entity_poly.pdbx_seq_one_letter_code
_entity_poly.pdbx_strand_id
1 'polypeptide(L)'
;MPRQPRLDAPGVLQHVMARGIERRKIFWDDKDRSSFLERLAMIFEETQTQCYAWALIPNHFHLLLRTSLSASADASRCRAGPTSLSTVMRRLMTGYAVTFNIRHRRSGHLFQNRYKSVVCEEDPYLLELIRYIHLNPLRAGLVEDLNALDKYPWTGHSTILGRCKNPLIPETQASESFSADKRIVFSQFRPRPPRVAKHCGQAGIEKVKNNPEDSVDRACPVAQADGTGVKNKPLAEKTVEDVLRYFGDNLGVARTNYRQFVEKGIKQGRRPELQGGGLIRSSGGDTSVLSSNRKEDRELSDQRILGSGDFVAFVIQDKNELEEKRLEKKIPLDKLIRLVSDFLRIEKSKIFSRSRKRIIGKARALIAYYAIYEMGYKGAEVGRALRIAGSSVSQCIERGKNLVDTEPEMYQKLTMSPRGIF
;
A
#
# COMPACT_ATOMS: atom_id res chain seq x y z
N MET A 1 -20.94 11.82 12.32
CA MET A 1 -21.16 11.09 11.07
C MET A 1 -20.25 9.87 11.00
N PRO A 2 -20.73 8.71 10.57
CA PRO A 2 -19.87 7.55 10.38
C PRO A 2 -18.79 7.87 9.34
N ARG A 3 -17.55 7.42 9.58
CA ARG A 3 -16.43 7.65 8.65
C ARG A 3 -16.64 6.81 7.39
N GLN A 4 -16.54 7.44 6.24
CA GLN A 4 -16.56 6.73 4.95
C GLN A 4 -15.40 5.73 4.85
N PRO A 5 -15.58 4.59 4.17
CA PRO A 5 -14.50 3.65 3.89
C PRO A 5 -13.40 4.34 3.07
N ARG A 6 -12.14 3.90 3.24
CA ARG A 6 -11.04 4.43 2.44
C ARG A 6 -11.18 3.99 0.99
N LEU A 7 -10.67 4.83 0.10
CA LEU A 7 -10.44 4.46 -1.28
C LEU A 7 -9.07 3.76 -1.33
N ASP A 8 -9.07 2.49 -1.65
CA ASP A 8 -7.85 1.68 -1.84
C ASP A 8 -7.77 1.37 -3.33
N ALA A 9 -7.24 2.33 -4.11
CA ALA A 9 -7.07 2.23 -5.55
C ALA A 9 -5.59 1.92 -5.85
N PRO A 10 -5.26 0.69 -6.31
CA PRO A 10 -3.90 0.36 -6.73
C PRO A 10 -3.46 1.20 -7.93
N GLY A 11 -2.16 1.52 -8.01
CA GLY A 11 -1.59 2.30 -9.11
C GLY A 11 -1.84 3.81 -9.05
N VAL A 12 -2.70 4.29 -8.15
CA VAL A 12 -3.02 5.71 -8.01
C VAL A 12 -2.15 6.37 -6.95
N LEU A 13 -1.81 7.64 -7.18
CA LEU A 13 -1.04 8.44 -6.23
C LEU A 13 -1.87 8.69 -4.96
N GLN A 14 -1.29 8.46 -3.79
CA GLN A 14 -1.97 8.63 -2.51
C GLN A 14 -1.11 9.38 -1.50
N HIS A 15 -1.63 10.47 -0.96
CA HIS A 15 -1.03 11.17 0.17
C HIS A 15 -1.51 10.53 1.47
N VAL A 16 -0.57 9.96 2.22
CA VAL A 16 -0.82 9.19 3.43
C VAL A 16 -0.25 9.90 4.64
N MET A 17 -1.01 9.95 5.72
CA MET A 17 -0.58 10.55 6.99
C MET A 17 -1.12 9.79 8.19
N ALA A 18 -0.34 9.73 9.27
CA ALA A 18 -0.80 9.25 10.56
C ALA A 18 -0.16 10.06 11.69
N ARG A 19 -0.90 10.21 12.79
CA ARG A 19 -0.52 11.04 13.93
C ARG A 19 -0.57 10.23 15.22
N GLY A 20 0.31 10.57 16.15
CA GLY A 20 0.32 10.01 17.50
C GLY A 20 -0.95 10.32 18.28
N ILE A 21 -1.31 9.40 19.18
CA ILE A 21 -2.43 9.60 20.10
C ILE A 21 -2.23 10.90 20.91
N GLU A 22 -3.27 11.68 21.09
CA GLU A 22 -3.23 12.97 21.81
C GLU A 22 -2.14 13.93 21.28
N ARG A 23 -1.77 13.83 20.01
CA ARG A 23 -0.65 14.55 19.37
C ARG A 23 0.70 14.28 20.01
N ARG A 24 0.86 13.20 20.78
CA ARG A 24 2.13 12.79 21.39
C ARG A 24 3.14 12.40 20.31
N LYS A 25 4.43 12.51 20.66
CA LYS A 25 5.53 12.09 19.77
C LYS A 25 5.42 10.61 19.47
N ILE A 26 5.60 10.27 18.20
CA ILE A 26 5.76 8.90 17.68
C ILE A 26 7.21 8.60 17.30
N PHE A 27 8.06 9.63 17.28
CA PHE A 27 9.50 9.54 17.15
C PHE A 27 10.12 10.33 18.31
N TRP A 28 10.75 9.66 19.26
CA TRP A 28 11.40 10.31 20.40
C TRP A 28 12.82 10.71 20.05
N ASP A 29 13.51 9.87 19.26
CA ASP A 29 14.90 10.06 18.83
C ASP A 29 15.13 9.57 17.38
N ASP A 30 16.38 9.65 16.93
CA ASP A 30 16.78 9.26 15.58
C ASP A 30 16.74 7.75 15.34
N LYS A 31 16.91 6.94 16.40
CA LYS A 31 16.76 5.48 16.29
C LYS A 31 15.32 5.08 15.95
N ASP A 32 14.33 5.79 16.48
CA ASP A 32 12.94 5.59 16.14
C ASP A 32 12.69 5.92 14.67
N ARG A 33 13.24 7.04 14.19
CA ARG A 33 13.11 7.45 12.78
C ARG A 33 13.79 6.47 11.84
N SER A 34 15.01 6.04 12.17
CA SER A 34 15.75 5.03 11.39
C SER A 34 14.98 3.71 11.33
N SER A 35 14.48 3.21 12.47
CA SER A 35 13.70 1.96 12.52
C SER A 35 12.40 2.05 11.70
N PHE A 36 11.77 3.23 11.65
CA PHE A 36 10.59 3.47 10.82
C PHE A 36 10.95 3.42 9.33
N LEU A 37 12.03 4.09 8.90
CA LEU A 37 12.48 4.13 7.50
C LEU A 37 13.01 2.78 7.02
N GLU A 38 13.77 2.05 7.84
CA GLU A 38 14.21 0.68 7.56
C GLU A 38 13.01 -0.24 7.28
N ARG A 39 11.96 -0.14 8.11
CA ARG A 39 10.72 -0.89 7.92
C ARG A 39 9.98 -0.49 6.64
N LEU A 40 9.94 0.80 6.33
CA LEU A 40 9.39 1.30 5.07
C LEU A 40 10.13 0.72 3.87
N ALA A 41 11.47 0.79 3.87
CA ALA A 41 12.32 0.29 2.80
C ALA A 41 12.03 -1.18 2.50
N MET A 42 11.97 -2.03 3.53
CA MET A 42 11.66 -3.45 3.39
C MET A 42 10.26 -3.70 2.83
N ILE A 43 9.25 -2.98 3.34
CA ILE A 43 7.86 -3.16 2.88
C ILE A 43 7.73 -2.69 1.43
N PHE A 44 8.34 -1.56 1.06
CA PHE A 44 8.24 -1.01 -0.29
C PHE A 44 8.93 -1.89 -1.32
N GLU A 45 10.10 -2.45 -1.00
CA GLU A 45 10.78 -3.41 -1.86
C GLU A 45 9.94 -4.67 -2.07
N GLU A 46 9.39 -5.26 -0.99
CA GLU A 46 8.55 -6.45 -1.08
C GLU A 46 7.23 -6.22 -1.83
N THR A 47 6.65 -5.03 -1.73
CA THR A 47 5.35 -4.70 -2.31
C THR A 47 5.43 -3.91 -3.60
N GLN A 48 6.64 -3.58 -4.05
CA GLN A 48 6.90 -2.72 -5.20
C GLN A 48 6.13 -1.38 -5.11
N THR A 49 6.06 -0.81 -3.89
CA THR A 49 5.40 0.46 -3.63
C THR A 49 6.39 1.60 -3.82
N GLN A 50 6.08 2.53 -4.73
CA GLN A 50 6.88 3.73 -4.98
C GLN A 50 6.59 4.79 -3.93
N CYS A 51 7.64 5.48 -3.44
CA CYS A 51 7.53 6.59 -2.50
C CYS A 51 8.16 7.85 -3.08
N TYR A 52 7.33 8.78 -3.54
CA TYR A 52 7.75 10.02 -4.18
C TYR A 52 8.18 11.12 -3.21
N ALA A 53 7.58 11.14 -2.02
CA ALA A 53 7.95 12.08 -0.96
C ALA A 53 7.65 11.51 0.42
N TRP A 54 8.44 11.90 1.40
CA TRP A 54 8.22 11.56 2.79
C TRP A 54 8.78 12.64 3.73
N ALA A 55 8.16 12.78 4.90
CA ALA A 55 8.64 13.64 5.98
C ALA A 55 8.21 13.07 7.34
N LEU A 56 9.18 12.95 8.26
CA LEU A 56 8.97 12.49 9.63
C LEU A 56 9.02 13.69 10.57
N ILE A 57 7.85 14.02 11.13
CA ILE A 57 7.68 15.04 12.15
C ILE A 57 7.54 14.35 13.51
N PRO A 58 7.97 14.92 14.63
CA PRO A 58 8.00 14.20 15.92
C PRO A 58 6.70 13.47 16.28
N ASN A 59 5.54 14.02 15.95
CA ASN A 59 4.23 13.47 16.32
C ASN A 59 3.37 12.96 15.15
N HIS A 60 3.86 13.02 13.91
CA HIS A 60 3.16 12.51 12.73
C HIS A 60 4.13 12.32 11.57
N PHE A 61 3.68 11.63 10.51
CA PHE A 61 4.43 11.49 9.28
C PHE A 61 3.54 11.74 8.05
N HIS A 62 4.18 12.10 6.95
CA HIS A 62 3.59 12.22 5.63
C HIS A 62 4.33 11.33 4.65
N LEU A 63 3.60 10.62 3.80
CA LEU A 63 4.13 9.80 2.71
C LEU A 63 3.32 10.07 1.46
N LEU A 64 3.98 10.17 0.30
CA LEU A 64 3.34 10.21 -1.01
C LEU A 64 3.67 8.91 -1.73
N LEU A 65 2.69 8.05 -1.88
CA LEU A 65 2.85 6.66 -2.30
C LEU A 65 2.05 6.35 -3.56
N ARG A 66 2.61 5.43 -4.37
CA ARG A 66 1.87 4.72 -5.43
C ARG A 66 2.09 3.22 -5.22
N THR A 67 1.04 2.47 -5.00
CA THR A 67 1.11 1.01 -4.90
C THR A 67 1.18 0.39 -6.30
N SER A 68 1.84 -0.75 -6.43
CA SER A 68 1.95 -1.44 -7.72
C SER A 68 0.61 -1.95 -8.22
N LEU A 69 0.38 -1.86 -9.54
CA LEU A 69 -0.73 -2.52 -10.25
C LEU A 69 -0.46 -4.00 -10.49
N SER A 70 0.82 -4.37 -10.69
CA SER A 70 1.21 -5.75 -10.94
C SER A 70 1.34 -6.54 -9.64
N ALA A 71 1.05 -7.83 -9.70
CA ALA A 71 1.54 -8.77 -8.70
C ALA A 71 3.07 -8.64 -8.64
N SER A 72 3.65 -8.64 -7.43
CA SER A 72 5.09 -8.69 -7.25
C SER A 72 5.70 -9.77 -8.16
N ALA A 73 6.79 -9.44 -8.88
CA ALA A 73 7.47 -10.38 -9.77
C ALA A 73 7.98 -11.65 -9.06
N ASP A 74 8.04 -11.64 -7.75
CA ASP A 74 8.30 -12.81 -6.91
C ASP A 74 6.98 -13.41 -6.39
N ALA A 75 6.28 -14.10 -7.30
CA ALA A 75 5.04 -14.83 -6.99
C ALA A 75 5.20 -15.87 -5.88
N SER A 76 6.44 -16.21 -5.49
CA SER A 76 6.73 -17.13 -4.39
C SER A 76 6.55 -16.50 -3.01
N ARG A 77 6.59 -15.16 -2.90
CA ARG A 77 6.54 -14.43 -1.62
C ARG A 77 5.31 -13.56 -1.42
N CYS A 78 4.64 -13.16 -2.49
CA CYS A 78 3.46 -12.31 -2.43
C CYS A 78 2.34 -12.89 -3.28
N ARG A 79 1.11 -12.70 -2.83
CA ARG A 79 -0.11 -13.07 -3.55
C ARG A 79 -0.09 -12.57 -4.99
N ALA A 80 -0.60 -13.38 -5.89
CA ALA A 80 -0.98 -12.96 -7.23
C ALA A 80 -2.07 -11.87 -7.13
N GLY A 81 -1.68 -10.60 -7.27
CA GLY A 81 -2.60 -9.47 -7.22
C GLY A 81 -1.94 -8.18 -6.72
N PRO A 82 -2.50 -7.01 -7.04
CA PRO A 82 -1.98 -5.73 -6.61
C PRO A 82 -1.99 -5.62 -5.08
N THR A 83 -0.89 -5.12 -4.51
CA THR A 83 -0.82 -4.91 -3.06
C THR A 83 -1.62 -3.67 -2.68
N SER A 84 -2.62 -3.83 -1.84
CA SER A 84 -3.42 -2.72 -1.35
C SER A 84 -2.64 -1.81 -0.39
N LEU A 85 -2.89 -0.50 -0.44
CA LEU A 85 -2.33 0.46 0.51
C LEU A 85 -2.66 0.07 1.95
N SER A 86 -3.84 -0.49 2.18
CA SER A 86 -4.25 -0.95 3.52
C SER A 86 -3.34 -2.06 4.06
N THR A 87 -2.82 -2.93 3.22
CA THR A 87 -1.86 -3.98 3.61
C THR A 87 -0.50 -3.37 3.94
N VAL A 88 0.02 -2.47 3.09
CA VAL A 88 1.28 -1.73 3.32
C VAL A 88 1.23 -1.01 4.67
N MET A 89 0.20 -0.20 4.88
CA MET A 89 0.07 0.63 6.08
C MET A 89 -0.20 -0.19 7.35
N ARG A 90 -0.94 -1.29 7.26
CA ARG A 90 -1.13 -2.20 8.39
C ARG A 90 0.19 -2.80 8.85
N ARG A 91 1.00 -3.29 7.90
CA ARG A 91 2.33 -3.86 8.19
C ARG A 91 3.25 -2.82 8.84
N LEU A 92 3.30 -1.62 8.26
CA LEU A 92 4.10 -0.51 8.76
C LEU A 92 3.70 -0.11 10.18
N MET A 93 2.44 0.33 10.34
CA MET A 93 2.00 0.95 11.59
C MET A 93 1.96 -0.05 12.75
N THR A 94 1.50 -1.29 12.52
CA THR A 94 1.48 -2.31 13.55
C THR A 94 2.89 -2.70 13.96
N GLY A 95 3.76 -2.99 12.98
CA GLY A 95 5.13 -3.38 13.27
C GLY A 95 5.91 -2.28 13.99
N TYR A 96 5.77 -1.03 13.54
CA TYR A 96 6.43 0.10 14.18
C TYR A 96 5.90 0.35 15.60
N ALA A 97 4.58 0.33 15.83
CA ALA A 97 4.00 0.54 17.15
C ALA A 97 4.46 -0.50 18.17
N VAL A 98 4.58 -1.77 17.75
CA VAL A 98 5.11 -2.84 18.61
C VAL A 98 6.57 -2.57 18.97
N THR A 99 7.44 -2.30 17.98
CA THR A 99 8.86 -2.01 18.21
C THR A 99 9.05 -0.78 19.11
N PHE A 100 8.31 0.30 18.84
CA PHE A 100 8.34 1.52 19.63
C PHE A 100 7.92 1.27 21.09
N ASN A 101 6.79 0.57 21.30
CA ASN A 101 6.29 0.27 22.65
C ASN A 101 7.25 -0.61 23.45
N ILE A 102 7.85 -1.63 22.84
CA ILE A 102 8.88 -2.48 23.48
C ILE A 102 10.09 -1.61 23.87
N ARG A 103 10.62 -0.83 22.92
CA ARG A 103 11.81 -0.01 23.13
C ARG A 103 11.62 1.02 24.26
N HIS A 104 10.46 1.65 24.31
CA HIS A 104 10.15 2.71 25.25
C HIS A 104 9.36 2.23 26.48
N ARG A 105 9.23 0.91 26.67
CA ARG A 105 8.49 0.30 27.81
C ARG A 105 7.08 0.86 27.95
N ARG A 106 6.38 1.05 26.81
CA ARG A 106 5.02 1.58 26.77
C ARG A 106 4.00 0.50 26.49
N SER A 107 2.76 0.74 26.92
CA SER A 107 1.58 -0.05 26.55
C SER A 107 0.52 0.83 25.88
N GLY A 108 -0.41 0.21 25.15
CA GLY A 108 -1.52 0.90 24.50
C GLY A 108 -1.21 1.41 23.09
N HIS A 109 -2.13 2.19 22.55
CA HIS A 109 -2.05 2.69 21.19
C HIS A 109 -0.97 3.76 21.02
N LEU A 110 -0.17 3.65 19.96
CA LEU A 110 0.79 4.69 19.55
C LEU A 110 0.11 5.74 18.68
N PHE A 111 -0.70 5.31 17.73
CA PHE A 111 -1.38 6.18 16.78
C PHE A 111 -2.81 6.51 17.24
N GLN A 112 -3.23 7.75 17.03
CA GLN A 112 -4.57 8.24 17.39
C GLN A 112 -5.68 7.48 16.67
N ASN A 113 -5.41 7.10 15.41
CA ASN A 113 -6.34 6.40 14.54
C ASN A 113 -5.53 5.56 13.54
N ARG A 114 -6.26 4.84 12.68
CA ARG A 114 -5.67 4.35 11.44
C ARG A 114 -5.15 5.55 10.62
N TYR A 115 -4.26 5.32 9.64
CA TYR A 115 -3.79 6.37 8.74
C TYR A 115 -4.95 7.08 8.02
N LYS A 116 -4.77 8.32 7.60
CA LYS A 116 -5.59 9.04 6.62
C LYS A 116 -4.91 8.91 5.26
N SER A 117 -5.67 8.57 4.21
CA SER A 117 -5.21 8.61 2.82
C SER A 117 -6.11 9.52 2.01
N VAL A 118 -5.50 10.21 1.06
CA VAL A 118 -6.15 11.03 0.05
C VAL A 118 -5.63 10.55 -1.29
N VAL A 119 -6.52 10.09 -2.16
CA VAL A 119 -6.19 9.75 -3.56
C VAL A 119 -5.97 11.06 -4.31
N CYS A 120 -4.88 11.16 -5.07
CA CYS A 120 -4.47 12.41 -5.71
C CYS A 120 -4.34 12.21 -7.22
N GLU A 121 -4.89 13.13 -7.98
CA GLU A 121 -4.65 13.25 -9.41
C GLU A 121 -3.19 13.63 -9.63
N GLU A 122 -2.50 12.91 -10.52
CA GLU A 122 -1.04 12.97 -10.59
C GLU A 122 -0.56 14.27 -11.24
N ASP A 123 -0.98 14.52 -12.46
CA ASP A 123 -0.44 15.61 -13.27
C ASP A 123 -0.46 16.98 -12.56
N PRO A 124 -1.59 17.43 -11.97
CA PRO A 124 -1.60 18.74 -11.33
C PRO A 124 -1.02 18.73 -9.91
N TYR A 125 -0.97 17.56 -9.21
CA TYR A 125 -0.68 17.57 -7.79
C TYR A 125 0.61 16.86 -7.36
N LEU A 126 1.26 16.07 -8.22
CA LEU A 126 2.48 15.32 -7.85
C LEU A 126 3.57 16.24 -7.29
N LEU A 127 3.99 17.24 -8.07
CA LEU A 127 5.08 18.13 -7.69
C LEU A 127 4.68 19.04 -6.51
N GLU A 128 3.43 19.51 -6.50
CA GLU A 128 2.90 20.33 -5.41
C GLU A 128 2.89 19.57 -4.08
N LEU A 129 2.50 18.29 -4.10
CA LEU A 129 2.50 17.43 -2.91
C LEU A 129 3.92 17.07 -2.46
N ILE A 130 4.84 16.82 -3.39
CA ILE A 130 6.25 16.62 -3.08
C ILE A 130 6.79 17.84 -2.34
N ARG A 131 6.61 19.04 -2.90
CA ARG A 131 7.02 20.30 -2.29
C ARG A 131 6.36 20.51 -0.93
N TYR A 132 5.04 20.31 -0.88
CA TYR A 132 4.28 20.45 0.36
C TYR A 132 4.80 19.54 1.47
N ILE A 133 5.04 18.25 1.18
CA ILE A 133 5.52 17.26 2.16
C ILE A 133 6.94 17.60 2.60
N HIS A 134 7.81 17.95 1.67
CA HIS A 134 9.20 18.26 1.98
C HIS A 134 9.39 19.55 2.78
N LEU A 135 8.50 20.52 2.66
CA LEU A 135 8.50 21.76 3.46
C LEU A 135 7.91 21.57 4.88
N ASN A 136 7.30 20.42 5.21
CA ASN A 136 6.69 20.24 6.53
C ASN A 136 7.67 20.40 7.70
N PRO A 137 8.95 19.93 7.65
CA PRO A 137 9.90 20.17 8.75
C PRO A 137 10.14 21.66 9.00
N LEU A 138 10.28 22.47 7.94
CA LEU A 138 10.44 23.92 8.03
C LEU A 138 9.17 24.59 8.60
N ARG A 139 8.00 24.21 8.11
CA ARG A 139 6.71 24.70 8.63
C ARG A 139 6.39 24.30 10.05
N ALA A 140 6.98 23.20 10.50
CA ALA A 140 6.87 22.72 11.89
C ALA A 140 7.92 23.34 12.82
N GLY A 141 8.81 24.22 12.32
CA GLY A 141 9.88 24.83 13.09
C GLY A 141 10.96 23.84 13.56
N LEU A 142 11.13 22.71 12.85
CA LEU A 142 12.19 21.73 13.15
C LEU A 142 13.51 22.11 12.54
N VAL A 143 13.49 22.94 11.52
CA VAL A 143 14.65 23.56 10.86
C VAL A 143 14.33 25.03 10.61
N GLU A 144 15.34 25.88 10.65
CA GLU A 144 15.19 27.33 10.62
C GLU A 144 15.02 27.88 9.20
N ASP A 145 15.75 27.28 8.25
CA ASP A 145 15.81 27.76 6.86
C ASP A 145 15.91 26.60 5.86
N LEU A 146 15.99 26.97 4.57
CA LEU A 146 16.15 26.01 3.49
C LEU A 146 17.50 25.30 3.53
N ASN A 147 18.59 25.96 3.96
CA ASN A 147 19.91 25.35 4.03
C ASN A 147 19.96 24.26 5.12
N ALA A 148 19.28 24.49 6.24
CA ALA A 148 19.08 23.50 7.27
C ALA A 148 18.20 22.34 6.77
N LEU A 149 17.15 22.64 5.99
CA LEU A 149 16.28 21.63 5.37
C LEU A 149 17.02 20.77 4.35
N ASP A 150 17.93 21.35 3.54
CA ASP A 150 18.76 20.63 2.56
C ASP A 150 19.58 19.50 3.20
N LYS A 151 19.93 19.67 4.47
CA LYS A 151 20.75 18.72 5.26
C LYS A 151 19.91 17.86 6.21
N TYR A 152 18.61 18.15 6.34
CA TYR A 152 17.74 17.46 7.30
C TYR A 152 17.46 16.02 6.86
N PRO A 153 17.92 15.00 7.63
CA PRO A 153 17.89 13.61 7.14
C PRO A 153 16.51 12.95 7.23
N TRP A 154 15.52 13.59 7.87
CA TRP A 154 14.22 13.00 8.15
C TRP A 154 13.13 13.47 7.16
N THR A 155 13.56 13.83 5.95
CA THR A 155 12.70 14.16 4.81
C THR A 155 13.34 13.70 3.49
N GLY A 156 12.52 13.35 2.50
CA GLY A 156 12.98 12.99 1.15
C GLY A 156 13.68 14.13 0.41
N HIS A 157 13.53 15.38 0.87
CA HIS A 157 14.18 16.54 0.26
C HIS A 157 15.71 16.40 0.18
N SER A 158 16.36 16.11 1.29
CA SER A 158 17.82 15.92 1.37
C SER A 158 18.32 14.77 0.50
N THR A 159 17.47 13.72 0.35
CA THR A 159 17.74 12.55 -0.50
C THR A 159 17.69 12.93 -2.00
N ILE A 160 16.66 13.66 -2.44
CA ILE A 160 16.53 14.13 -3.83
C ILE A 160 17.70 15.05 -4.20
N LEU A 161 18.12 15.93 -3.28
CA LEU A 161 19.29 16.78 -3.49
C LEU A 161 20.62 16.00 -3.49
N GLY A 162 20.62 14.72 -3.09
CA GLY A 162 21.82 13.90 -2.97
C GLY A 162 22.74 14.31 -1.80
N ARG A 163 22.18 14.99 -0.78
CA ARG A 163 22.90 15.39 0.43
C ARG A 163 22.98 14.28 1.47
N CYS A 164 22.01 13.34 1.44
CA CYS A 164 21.96 12.18 2.30
C CYS A 164 21.74 10.91 1.46
N LYS A 165 22.23 9.76 1.97
CA LYS A 165 21.90 8.46 1.39
C LYS A 165 20.39 8.26 1.44
N ASN A 166 19.85 7.55 0.44
CA ASN A 166 18.41 7.23 0.43
C ASN A 166 18.12 6.12 1.47
N PRO A 167 17.42 6.42 2.56
CA PRO A 167 17.15 5.44 3.61
C PRO A 167 16.07 4.43 3.22
N LEU A 168 15.41 4.64 2.09
CA LEU A 168 14.41 3.70 1.53
C LEU A 168 15.05 2.62 0.65
N ILE A 169 16.37 2.60 0.49
CA ILE A 169 17.10 1.49 -0.10
C ILE A 169 17.41 0.49 1.02
N PRO A 170 16.88 -0.76 0.96
CA PRO A 170 17.20 -1.75 1.96
C PRO A 170 18.71 -2.04 1.97
N GLU A 171 19.33 -2.04 3.13
CA GLU A 171 20.68 -2.56 3.26
C GLU A 171 20.64 -4.05 2.89
N THR A 172 21.16 -4.38 1.73
CA THR A 172 21.35 -5.78 1.32
C THR A 172 22.21 -6.46 2.37
N GLN A 173 21.86 -7.68 2.78
CA GLN A 173 22.48 -8.49 3.85
C GLN A 173 23.94 -8.90 3.52
N ALA A 174 24.78 -7.97 3.15
CA ALA A 174 26.20 -8.18 2.83
C ALA A 174 27.13 -7.70 3.95
N SER A 175 26.66 -7.48 5.16
CA SER A 175 27.52 -7.30 6.33
C SER A 175 26.90 -7.91 7.58
N GLU A 176 27.56 -8.92 8.09
CA GLU A 176 27.25 -9.69 9.29
C GLU A 176 27.44 -8.88 10.58
N SER A 177 26.59 -7.90 10.85
CA SER A 177 26.53 -7.30 12.18
C SER A 177 25.15 -6.79 12.55
N PHE A 178 24.16 -7.69 12.46
CA PHE A 178 22.89 -7.47 13.11
C PHE A 178 22.99 -7.89 14.57
N SER A 179 22.84 -6.94 15.52
CA SER A 179 22.72 -7.27 16.94
C SER A 179 21.56 -8.26 17.15
N ALA A 180 21.71 -9.18 18.08
CA ALA A 180 20.72 -10.22 18.40
C ALA A 180 19.31 -9.66 18.65
N ASP A 181 19.19 -8.43 19.18
CA ASP A 181 17.92 -7.73 19.38
C ASP A 181 17.16 -7.38 18.09
N LYS A 182 17.87 -7.05 17.01
CA LYS A 182 17.22 -6.78 15.71
C LYS A 182 16.65 -8.05 15.09
N ARG A 183 17.30 -9.23 15.29
CA ARG A 183 16.82 -10.52 14.76
C ARG A 183 15.53 -10.99 15.42
N ILE A 184 15.39 -10.80 16.74
CA ILE A 184 14.20 -11.25 17.49
C ILE A 184 12.95 -10.51 17.02
N VAL A 185 13.02 -9.20 16.82
CA VAL A 185 11.88 -8.40 16.36
C VAL A 185 11.45 -8.76 14.94
N PHE A 186 12.39 -9.07 14.05
CA PHE A 186 12.09 -9.44 12.66
C PHE A 186 11.62 -10.89 12.51
N SER A 187 12.13 -11.83 13.31
CA SER A 187 11.72 -13.24 13.24
C SER A 187 10.27 -13.48 13.66
N GLN A 188 9.74 -12.66 14.57
CA GLN A 188 8.33 -12.74 15.00
C GLN A 188 7.34 -12.29 13.92
N PHE A 189 7.78 -11.51 12.92
CA PHE A 189 6.93 -10.96 11.85
C PHE A 189 7.21 -11.53 10.46
N ARG A 190 8.18 -12.44 10.31
CA ARG A 190 8.36 -13.16 9.04
C ARG A 190 7.28 -14.24 8.93
N PRO A 191 6.45 -14.23 7.88
CA PRO A 191 5.81 -15.47 7.47
C PRO A 191 6.94 -16.47 7.17
N ARG A 192 6.89 -17.68 7.74
CA ARG A 192 7.87 -18.73 7.46
C ARG A 192 7.92 -18.96 5.95
N PRO A 193 9.11 -18.97 5.33
CA PRO A 193 9.20 -19.27 3.90
C PRO A 193 8.69 -20.70 3.66
N PRO A 194 7.96 -20.96 2.59
CA PRO A 194 7.61 -22.31 2.20
C PRO A 194 8.90 -23.08 1.91
N ARG A 195 8.97 -24.34 2.34
CA ARG A 195 10.06 -25.24 1.96
C ARG A 195 10.03 -25.41 0.45
N VAL A 196 11.12 -25.01 -0.21
CA VAL A 196 11.27 -25.11 -1.67
C VAL A 196 11.42 -26.62 -2.00
N ALA A 197 10.44 -27.15 -2.70
CA ALA A 197 10.62 -28.40 -3.45
C ALA A 197 11.27 -28.04 -4.81
N LYS A 198 12.44 -28.62 -5.09
CA LYS A 198 13.10 -28.56 -6.40
C LYS A 198 12.23 -29.34 -7.39
N HIS A 199 11.90 -28.71 -8.49
CA HIS A 199 11.58 -29.16 -9.84
C HIS A 199 10.39 -28.37 -10.43
N CYS A 200 10.66 -27.61 -11.47
CA CYS A 200 9.68 -27.41 -12.53
C CYS A 200 10.38 -27.07 -13.86
N GLY A 201 10.04 -27.86 -14.85
CA GLY A 201 10.48 -27.71 -16.21
C GLY A 201 9.67 -26.64 -16.97
N GLN A 202 10.25 -26.23 -18.07
CA GLN A 202 9.77 -25.23 -19.02
C GLN A 202 8.46 -25.66 -19.70
N ALA A 203 7.51 -24.74 -19.84
CA ALA A 203 6.40 -24.86 -20.79
C ALA A 203 6.16 -23.52 -21.49
N GLY A 204 5.93 -23.60 -22.80
CA GLY A 204 5.99 -22.52 -23.76
C GLY A 204 4.83 -21.52 -23.72
N ILE A 205 5.08 -20.37 -24.32
CA ILE A 205 4.17 -19.23 -24.44
C ILE A 205 3.52 -19.28 -25.83
N GLU A 206 2.21 -19.46 -25.90
CA GLU A 206 1.42 -19.22 -27.11
C GLU A 206 0.98 -17.75 -27.20
N LYS A 207 1.16 -17.18 -28.39
CA LYS A 207 0.82 -15.80 -28.75
C LYS A 207 -0.66 -15.69 -29.11
N VAL A 208 -1.41 -14.85 -28.39
CA VAL A 208 -2.74 -14.39 -28.80
C VAL A 208 -2.59 -13.05 -29.53
N LYS A 209 -3.09 -13.01 -30.78
CA LYS A 209 -3.17 -11.80 -31.62
C LYS A 209 -4.42 -11.01 -31.23
N ASN A 210 -4.29 -9.75 -30.90
CA ASN A 210 -5.42 -8.81 -30.85
C ASN A 210 -5.20 -7.72 -31.90
N ASN A 211 -6.28 -7.43 -32.64
CA ASN A 211 -6.37 -6.36 -33.64
C ASN A 211 -6.58 -4.99 -32.95
N PRO A 212 -6.08 -3.93 -33.55
CA PRO A 212 -6.23 -2.60 -33.01
C PRO A 212 -7.38 -1.86 -33.72
N GLU A 213 -8.11 -1.06 -32.97
CA GLU A 213 -8.68 0.23 -33.44
C GLU A 213 -9.31 0.98 -32.25
N ASP A 214 -8.99 2.28 -32.17
CA ASP A 214 -9.55 3.34 -31.35
C ASP A 214 -9.20 3.44 -29.86
N SER A 215 -8.08 4.10 -29.59
CA SER A 215 -7.91 4.89 -28.38
C SER A 215 -6.96 6.07 -28.60
N VAL A 216 -7.46 7.25 -28.28
CA VAL A 216 -6.75 8.52 -28.39
C VAL A 216 -5.61 8.57 -27.38
N ASP A 217 -4.39 8.62 -27.90
CA ASP A 217 -3.13 8.74 -27.17
C ASP A 217 -3.03 10.04 -26.35
N ARG A 218 -2.89 9.90 -25.05
CA ARG A 218 -2.05 10.76 -24.22
C ARG A 218 -1.15 9.91 -23.39
N ALA A 219 -0.10 9.40 -24.02
CA ALA A 219 0.92 8.60 -23.36
C ALA A 219 1.91 9.50 -22.63
N CYS A 220 2.10 9.24 -21.34
CA CYS A 220 3.39 9.48 -20.67
C CYS A 220 4.49 8.75 -21.45
N PRO A 221 5.67 9.34 -21.67
CA PRO A 221 6.74 8.66 -22.37
C PRO A 221 7.22 7.44 -21.58
N VAL A 222 6.81 6.28 -22.03
CA VAL A 222 7.39 5.00 -21.60
C VAL A 222 8.79 4.94 -22.20
N ALA A 223 9.81 4.96 -21.34
CA ALA A 223 11.20 4.80 -21.76
C ALA A 223 11.38 3.46 -22.48
N GLN A 224 11.81 3.50 -23.73
CA GLN A 224 12.30 2.35 -24.47
C GLN A 224 13.53 1.78 -23.75
N ALA A 225 13.55 0.48 -23.54
CA ALA A 225 14.66 -0.20 -22.91
C ALA A 225 15.78 -0.38 -23.94
N ASP A 226 16.80 0.45 -23.86
CA ASP A 226 18.07 0.22 -24.55
C ASP A 226 18.83 -0.87 -23.82
N GLY A 227 19.16 -1.92 -24.58
CA GLY A 227 19.85 -3.12 -24.10
C GLY A 227 21.34 -2.89 -23.84
N THR A 228 21.67 -2.23 -22.75
CA THR A 228 23.03 -2.21 -22.19
C THR A 228 22.95 -2.60 -20.73
N GLY A 229 23.78 -3.56 -20.31
CA GLY A 229 23.78 -4.25 -19.02
C GLY A 229 23.62 -3.37 -17.76
N VAL A 230 22.41 -2.91 -17.50
CA VAL A 230 22.07 -2.05 -16.36
C VAL A 230 21.86 -2.95 -15.16
N LYS A 231 22.78 -2.86 -14.18
CA LYS A 231 22.53 -3.35 -12.82
C LYS A 231 21.15 -2.82 -12.39
N ASN A 232 20.21 -3.71 -12.01
CA ASN A 232 18.86 -3.33 -11.60
C ASN A 232 18.96 -2.33 -10.43
N LYS A 233 18.73 -1.04 -10.71
CA LYS A 233 18.69 0.00 -9.68
C LYS A 233 17.57 -0.27 -8.71
N PRO A 234 17.76 -0.04 -7.39
CA PRO A 234 16.71 -0.12 -6.39
C PRO A 234 15.50 0.74 -6.75
N LEU A 235 14.29 0.28 -6.42
CA LEU A 235 13.04 1.00 -6.70
C LEU A 235 13.06 2.43 -6.17
N ALA A 236 13.62 2.63 -4.97
CA ALA A 236 13.71 3.95 -4.35
C ALA A 236 14.63 4.92 -5.12
N GLU A 237 15.69 4.44 -5.80
CA GLU A 237 16.52 5.27 -6.68
C GLU A 237 15.78 5.65 -7.95
N LYS A 238 15.10 4.67 -8.59
CA LYS A 238 14.27 4.94 -9.77
C LYS A 238 13.22 6.01 -9.47
N THR A 239 12.56 5.94 -8.32
CA THR A 239 11.55 6.93 -7.93
C THR A 239 12.14 8.33 -7.74
N VAL A 240 13.36 8.45 -7.21
CA VAL A 240 14.07 9.76 -7.12
C VAL A 240 14.42 10.28 -8.52
N GLU A 241 14.88 9.43 -9.41
CA GLU A 241 15.17 9.80 -10.81
C GLU A 241 13.90 10.24 -11.54
N ASP A 242 12.78 9.55 -11.35
CA ASP A 242 11.48 9.91 -11.93
C ASP A 242 11.06 11.32 -11.50
N VAL A 243 11.23 11.67 -10.23
CA VAL A 243 10.96 13.03 -9.75
C VAL A 243 11.93 14.06 -10.37
N LEU A 244 13.23 13.73 -10.46
CA LEU A 244 14.22 14.67 -10.98
C LEU A 244 14.08 14.94 -12.50
N ARG A 245 13.53 13.99 -13.28
CA ARG A 245 13.24 14.18 -14.71
C ARG A 245 12.30 15.35 -14.99
N TYR A 246 11.40 15.68 -14.07
CA TYR A 246 10.54 16.88 -14.20
C TYR A 246 11.33 18.19 -14.12
N PHE A 247 12.58 18.18 -13.66
CA PHE A 247 13.42 19.34 -13.43
C PHE A 247 14.61 19.45 -14.40
N GLY A 248 14.82 18.46 -15.26
CA GLY A 248 15.84 18.46 -16.30
C GLY A 248 16.55 17.13 -16.49
N ASP A 249 17.22 16.97 -17.63
CA ASP A 249 17.90 15.74 -18.02
C ASP A 249 19.28 15.58 -17.34
N ASN A 250 19.92 16.70 -16.99
CA ASN A 250 21.19 16.68 -16.27
C ASN A 250 20.92 16.68 -14.76
N LEU A 251 21.48 15.70 -14.07
CA LEU A 251 21.26 15.48 -12.63
C LEU A 251 21.60 16.71 -11.77
N GLY A 252 22.69 17.42 -12.06
CA GLY A 252 23.10 18.61 -11.31
C GLY A 252 22.13 19.78 -11.52
N VAL A 253 21.71 20.01 -12.79
CA VAL A 253 20.74 21.03 -13.14
C VAL A 253 19.38 20.67 -12.54
N ALA A 254 18.95 19.44 -12.67
CA ALA A 254 17.66 18.96 -12.12
C ALA A 254 17.58 19.18 -10.60
N ARG A 255 18.63 18.86 -9.84
CA ARG A 255 18.69 19.11 -8.39
C ARG A 255 18.64 20.61 -8.05
N THR A 256 19.30 21.45 -8.83
CA THR A 256 19.27 22.92 -8.66
C THR A 256 17.86 23.46 -8.90
N ASN A 257 17.24 23.06 -10.01
CA ASN A 257 15.89 23.46 -10.36
C ASN A 257 14.85 22.95 -9.34
N TYR A 258 15.00 21.72 -8.89
CA TYR A 258 14.16 21.17 -7.82
C TYR A 258 14.29 21.97 -6.52
N ARG A 259 15.51 22.34 -6.12
CA ARG A 259 15.72 23.16 -4.94
C ARG A 259 15.06 24.53 -5.05
N GLN A 260 15.18 25.20 -6.20
CA GLN A 260 14.52 26.47 -6.48
C GLN A 260 12.99 26.33 -6.46
N PHE A 261 12.47 25.22 -6.98
CA PHE A 261 11.05 24.91 -6.93
C PHE A 261 10.54 24.80 -5.49
N VAL A 262 11.28 24.10 -4.63
CA VAL A 262 10.94 23.96 -3.19
C VAL A 262 11.02 25.33 -2.50
N GLU A 263 12.05 26.14 -2.78
CA GLU A 263 12.25 27.49 -2.24
C GLU A 263 11.05 28.42 -2.52
N LYS A 264 10.55 28.42 -3.75
CA LYS A 264 9.35 29.18 -4.14
C LYS A 264 8.12 28.81 -3.30
N GLY A 265 8.06 27.58 -2.79
CA GLY A 265 6.96 27.09 -1.94
C GLY A 265 6.99 27.59 -0.49
N ILE A 266 8.11 28.14 -0.01
CA ILE A 266 8.21 28.67 1.36
C ILE A 266 7.23 29.80 1.58
N LYS A 267 7.14 30.72 0.60
CA LYS A 267 6.27 31.89 0.66
C LYS A 267 4.77 31.57 0.57
N GLN A 268 4.41 30.36 0.11
CA GLN A 268 3.01 29.95 -0.06
C GLN A 268 2.29 29.61 1.26
N GLY A 269 2.99 29.56 2.39
CA GLY A 269 2.39 29.29 3.69
C GLY A 269 1.73 27.91 3.81
N ARG A 270 0.68 27.86 4.62
CA ARG A 270 -0.11 26.62 4.80
C ARG A 270 -1.04 26.41 3.61
N ARG A 271 -1.11 25.16 3.12
CA ARG A 271 -1.93 24.73 1.98
C ARG A 271 -2.97 23.70 2.48
N PRO A 272 -4.08 24.15 3.13
CA PRO A 272 -5.10 23.25 3.69
C PRO A 272 -5.81 22.44 2.58
N GLU A 273 -5.90 22.96 1.37
CA GLU A 273 -6.45 22.29 0.20
C GLU A 273 -5.72 20.97 -0.15
N LEU A 274 -4.44 20.87 0.18
CA LEU A 274 -3.66 19.63 -0.03
C LEU A 274 -3.85 18.59 1.08
N GLN A 275 -4.58 18.91 2.15
CA GLN A 275 -4.77 18.04 3.31
C GLN A 275 -6.17 17.40 3.42
N GLY A 276 -7.15 17.91 2.72
CA GLY A 276 -8.53 17.43 2.83
C GLY A 276 -9.58 18.54 2.75
N GLY A 277 -10.81 18.18 2.45
CA GLY A 277 -11.94 19.09 2.28
C GLY A 277 -12.36 19.19 0.81
N GLY A 278 -13.30 18.30 0.36
CA GLY A 278 -13.66 18.14 -1.05
C GLY A 278 -14.09 19.42 -1.76
N LEU A 279 -14.91 20.26 -1.12
CA LEU A 279 -15.41 21.51 -1.72
C LEU A 279 -14.34 22.59 -1.87
N ILE A 280 -13.44 22.74 -0.90
CA ILE A 280 -12.35 23.73 -0.94
C ILE A 280 -11.32 23.35 -2.02
N ARG A 281 -11.17 22.07 -2.32
CA ARG A 281 -10.25 21.58 -3.34
C ARG A 281 -10.76 21.80 -4.76
N SER A 282 -12.05 21.49 -5.00
CA SER A 282 -12.68 21.72 -6.31
C SER A 282 -12.72 23.19 -6.72
N SER A 283 -12.61 24.12 -5.75
CA SER A 283 -12.50 25.55 -6.01
C SER A 283 -11.05 26.09 -6.04
N GLY A 284 -10.05 25.21 -6.13
CA GLY A 284 -8.64 25.64 -6.14
C GLY A 284 -8.15 26.30 -4.84
N GLY A 285 -8.87 26.11 -3.72
CA GLY A 285 -8.58 26.74 -2.42
C GLY A 285 -9.32 28.05 -2.15
N ASP A 286 -10.01 28.61 -3.15
CA ASP A 286 -10.78 29.85 -3.02
C ASP A 286 -12.22 29.57 -2.57
N THR A 287 -12.51 29.89 -1.31
CA THR A 287 -13.84 29.71 -0.73
C THR A 287 -14.86 30.76 -1.25
N SER A 288 -14.41 31.85 -1.86
CA SER A 288 -15.29 32.89 -2.42
C SER A 288 -16.06 32.35 -3.61
N VAL A 289 -15.45 31.51 -4.43
CA VAL A 289 -16.07 30.83 -5.59
C VAL A 289 -17.22 29.93 -5.17
N LEU A 290 -17.13 29.31 -3.98
CA LEU A 290 -18.17 28.40 -3.46
C LEU A 290 -19.47 29.13 -3.08
N SER A 291 -19.38 30.41 -2.74
CA SER A 291 -20.56 31.22 -2.36
C SER A 291 -21.33 31.72 -3.56
N SER A 292 -20.68 31.85 -4.72
CA SER A 292 -21.26 32.38 -5.95
C SER A 292 -21.89 31.36 -6.90
N ASN A 293 -21.47 30.08 -6.81
CA ASN A 293 -21.97 29.02 -7.69
C ASN A 293 -23.22 28.33 -7.13
N ARG A 294 -24.24 28.16 -7.96
CA ARG A 294 -25.43 27.36 -7.66
C ARG A 294 -24.99 25.92 -7.36
N LYS A 295 -25.77 25.21 -6.54
CA LYS A 295 -25.46 23.80 -6.18
C LYS A 295 -25.31 22.89 -7.39
N GLU A 296 -25.98 23.20 -8.46
CA GLU A 296 -26.03 22.45 -9.74
C GLU A 296 -24.74 22.63 -10.57
N ASP A 297 -24.04 23.74 -10.39
CA ASP A 297 -22.78 24.06 -11.11
C ASP A 297 -21.51 23.60 -10.37
N ARG A 298 -21.66 22.89 -9.23
CA ARG A 298 -20.51 22.47 -8.44
C ARG A 298 -19.95 21.17 -9.00
N GLU A 299 -18.64 21.16 -9.26
CA GLU A 299 -17.93 19.94 -9.63
C GLU A 299 -18.09 18.83 -8.60
N LEU A 300 -18.11 17.58 -9.08
CA LEU A 300 -18.14 16.40 -8.22
C LEU A 300 -16.93 16.40 -7.31
N SER A 301 -17.14 16.30 -6.00
CA SER A 301 -16.08 16.35 -5.02
C SER A 301 -16.21 15.25 -3.96
N ASP A 302 -15.09 14.69 -3.53
CA ASP A 302 -15.01 13.72 -2.41
C ASP A 302 -13.88 14.13 -1.46
N GLN A 303 -14.13 14.05 -0.15
CA GLN A 303 -13.12 14.38 0.88
C GLN A 303 -11.87 13.48 0.83
N ARG A 304 -11.95 12.34 0.18
CA ARG A 304 -10.90 11.34 0.05
C ARG A 304 -10.09 11.48 -1.23
N ILE A 305 -10.49 12.36 -2.15
CA ILE A 305 -9.90 12.54 -3.47
C ILE A 305 -9.46 13.99 -3.63
N LEU A 306 -8.27 14.21 -4.15
CA LEU A 306 -7.70 15.49 -4.56
C LEU A 306 -7.52 15.45 -6.08
N GLY A 307 -8.40 16.12 -6.81
CA GLY A 307 -8.42 16.10 -8.28
C GLY A 307 -9.64 16.83 -8.83
N SER A 308 -9.71 16.90 -10.16
CA SER A 308 -10.83 17.42 -10.94
C SER A 308 -12.11 16.61 -10.70
N GLY A 309 -13.27 17.17 -11.09
CA GLY A 309 -14.55 16.47 -11.03
C GLY A 309 -14.54 15.17 -11.84
N ASP A 310 -13.90 15.17 -13.01
CA ASP A 310 -13.75 13.99 -13.87
C ASP A 310 -12.88 12.90 -13.20
N PHE A 311 -11.78 13.29 -12.57
CA PHE A 311 -10.97 12.36 -11.81
C PHE A 311 -11.71 11.76 -10.62
N VAL A 312 -12.51 12.55 -9.93
CA VAL A 312 -13.37 12.07 -8.84
C VAL A 312 -14.37 11.04 -9.37
N ALA A 313 -15.03 11.32 -10.50
CA ALA A 313 -15.95 10.39 -11.15
C ALA A 313 -15.25 9.09 -11.53
N PHE A 314 -14.08 9.18 -12.18
CA PHE A 314 -13.26 8.01 -12.57
C PHE A 314 -12.91 7.12 -11.37
N VAL A 315 -12.36 7.70 -10.29
CA VAL A 315 -11.95 6.92 -9.10
C VAL A 315 -13.15 6.24 -8.42
N ILE A 316 -14.30 6.91 -8.38
CA ILE A 316 -15.52 6.35 -7.79
C ILE A 316 -16.05 5.22 -8.66
N GLN A 317 -16.06 5.39 -9.98
CA GLN A 317 -16.49 4.38 -10.93
C GLN A 317 -15.60 3.14 -10.87
N ASP A 318 -14.27 3.28 -10.97
CA ASP A 318 -13.31 2.17 -10.87
C ASP A 318 -13.50 1.38 -9.57
N LYS A 319 -13.69 2.08 -8.45
CA LYS A 319 -14.01 1.42 -7.18
C LYS A 319 -15.30 0.61 -7.24
N ASN A 320 -16.38 1.16 -7.83
CA ASN A 320 -17.66 0.47 -7.91
C ASN A 320 -17.56 -0.77 -8.80
N GLU A 321 -16.89 -0.67 -9.94
CA GLU A 321 -16.60 -1.81 -10.82
C GLU A 321 -15.80 -2.92 -10.12
N LEU A 322 -14.79 -2.55 -9.33
CA LEU A 322 -14.02 -3.51 -8.54
C LEU A 322 -14.87 -4.17 -7.43
N GLU A 323 -15.78 -3.42 -6.81
CA GLU A 323 -16.72 -3.96 -5.83
C GLU A 323 -17.76 -4.87 -6.50
N GLU A 324 -18.28 -4.52 -7.67
CA GLU A 324 -19.21 -5.34 -8.47
C GLU A 324 -18.55 -6.66 -8.91
N LYS A 325 -17.35 -6.61 -9.49
CA LYS A 325 -16.55 -7.80 -9.84
C LYS A 325 -16.28 -8.72 -8.63
N ARG A 326 -16.13 -8.14 -7.43
CA ARG A 326 -16.00 -8.92 -6.18
C ARG A 326 -17.34 -9.52 -5.75
N LEU A 327 -18.45 -8.81 -5.95
CA LEU A 327 -19.79 -9.31 -5.62
C LEU A 327 -20.24 -10.41 -6.58
N GLU A 328 -19.93 -10.30 -7.86
CA GLU A 328 -20.20 -11.35 -8.88
C GLU A 328 -19.48 -12.66 -8.52
N LYS A 329 -18.25 -12.59 -8.03
CA LYS A 329 -17.50 -13.74 -7.54
C LYS A 329 -17.99 -14.27 -6.19
N LYS A 330 -18.90 -13.57 -5.51
CA LYS A 330 -19.33 -13.89 -4.16
C LYS A 330 -20.48 -14.89 -4.15
N ILE A 331 -20.16 -16.17 -4.11
CA ILE A 331 -21.19 -17.21 -3.89
C ILE A 331 -21.59 -17.28 -2.40
N PRO A 332 -22.84 -17.71 -2.08
CA PRO A 332 -23.26 -17.90 -0.69
C PRO A 332 -22.32 -18.84 0.08
N LEU A 333 -21.99 -18.47 1.34
CA LEU A 333 -21.09 -19.27 2.18
C LEU A 333 -21.58 -20.73 2.33
N ASP A 334 -22.88 -20.96 2.35
CA ASP A 334 -23.46 -22.29 2.41
C ASP A 334 -23.10 -23.12 1.16
N LYS A 335 -23.12 -22.51 -0.02
CA LYS A 335 -22.69 -23.14 -1.27
C LYS A 335 -21.20 -23.45 -1.24
N LEU A 336 -20.37 -22.53 -0.78
CA LEU A 336 -18.92 -22.79 -0.61
C LEU A 336 -18.65 -23.93 0.35
N ILE A 337 -19.37 -23.98 1.49
CA ILE A 337 -19.24 -25.06 2.47
C ILE A 337 -19.59 -26.40 1.84
N ARG A 338 -20.67 -26.48 1.04
CA ARG A 338 -21.05 -27.71 0.33
C ARG A 338 -19.97 -28.11 -0.67
N LEU A 339 -19.49 -27.21 -1.51
CA LEU A 339 -18.44 -27.50 -2.50
C LEU A 339 -17.17 -28.08 -1.85
N VAL A 340 -16.72 -27.49 -0.74
CA VAL A 340 -15.54 -27.99 -0.02
C VAL A 340 -15.85 -29.33 0.69
N SER A 341 -17.08 -29.52 1.20
CA SER A 341 -17.52 -30.79 1.77
C SER A 341 -17.45 -31.93 0.76
N ASP A 342 -18.03 -31.67 -0.43
CA ASP A 342 -18.08 -32.64 -1.53
C ASP A 342 -16.67 -32.97 -2.04
N PHE A 343 -15.85 -31.93 -2.24
CA PHE A 343 -14.46 -32.09 -2.67
C PHE A 343 -13.64 -32.96 -1.72
N LEU A 344 -13.77 -32.74 -0.42
CA LEU A 344 -13.05 -33.51 0.61
C LEU A 344 -13.78 -34.80 1.02
N ARG A 345 -14.95 -35.09 0.44
CA ARG A 345 -15.83 -36.21 0.77
C ARG A 345 -16.15 -36.26 2.27
N ILE A 346 -16.53 -35.12 2.84
CA ILE A 346 -16.88 -34.99 4.26
C ILE A 346 -18.33 -34.57 4.36
N GLU A 347 -19.03 -35.11 5.31
CA GLU A 347 -20.38 -34.66 5.64
C GLU A 347 -20.37 -33.21 6.16
N LYS A 348 -21.21 -32.33 5.62
CA LYS A 348 -21.30 -30.91 5.97
C LYS A 348 -21.46 -30.69 7.48
N SER A 349 -22.25 -31.51 8.16
CA SER A 349 -22.47 -31.46 9.61
C SER A 349 -21.18 -31.53 10.42
N LYS A 350 -20.19 -32.32 9.95
CA LYS A 350 -18.90 -32.51 10.63
C LYS A 350 -18.03 -31.25 10.61
N ILE A 351 -18.21 -30.36 9.62
CA ILE A 351 -17.47 -29.10 9.55
C ILE A 351 -17.81 -28.18 10.74
N PHE A 352 -19.07 -28.21 11.19
CA PHE A 352 -19.53 -27.39 12.33
C PHE A 352 -19.25 -28.04 13.70
N SER A 353 -18.79 -29.29 13.73
CA SER A 353 -18.52 -30.02 14.96
C SER A 353 -17.27 -29.45 15.69
N ARG A 354 -17.13 -29.74 16.99
CA ARG A 354 -15.90 -29.41 17.74
C ARG A 354 -14.72 -30.35 17.44
N SER A 355 -14.85 -31.20 16.43
CA SER A 355 -13.82 -32.20 16.07
C SER A 355 -12.52 -31.50 15.64
N ARG A 356 -11.39 -32.04 16.10
CA ARG A 356 -10.01 -31.64 15.77
C ARG A 356 -9.38 -32.54 14.70
N LYS A 357 -10.15 -33.43 14.05
CA LYS A 357 -9.62 -34.29 12.97
C LYS A 357 -8.99 -33.45 11.86
N ARG A 358 -7.82 -33.91 11.38
CA ARG A 358 -7.00 -33.16 10.38
C ARG A 358 -7.80 -32.77 9.14
N ILE A 359 -8.69 -33.64 8.65
CA ILE A 359 -9.51 -33.39 7.46
C ILE A 359 -10.54 -32.28 7.70
N ILE A 360 -11.16 -32.21 8.88
CA ILE A 360 -12.10 -31.14 9.23
C ILE A 360 -11.38 -29.80 9.39
N GLY A 361 -10.16 -29.82 9.96
CA GLY A 361 -9.29 -28.67 10.02
C GLY A 361 -8.90 -28.17 8.62
N LYS A 362 -8.62 -29.07 7.67
CA LYS A 362 -8.34 -28.77 6.26
C LYS A 362 -9.56 -28.14 5.58
N ALA A 363 -10.77 -28.67 5.77
CA ALA A 363 -12.01 -28.11 5.24
C ALA A 363 -12.25 -26.68 5.73
N ARG A 364 -12.19 -26.44 7.05
CA ARG A 364 -12.34 -25.09 7.61
C ARG A 364 -11.30 -24.11 7.10
N ALA A 365 -10.06 -24.58 6.92
CA ALA A 365 -8.96 -23.79 6.38
C ALA A 365 -9.23 -23.33 4.93
N LEU A 366 -9.65 -24.25 4.07
CA LEU A 366 -10.00 -23.96 2.69
C LEU A 366 -11.23 -23.01 2.58
N ILE A 367 -12.28 -23.28 3.36
CA ILE A 367 -13.48 -22.42 3.37
C ILE A 367 -13.10 -21.01 3.82
N ALA A 368 -12.32 -20.87 4.90
CA ALA A 368 -11.90 -19.55 5.40
C ALA A 368 -11.00 -18.80 4.39
N TYR A 369 -10.10 -19.51 3.71
CA TYR A 369 -9.24 -18.96 2.68
C TYR A 369 -10.07 -18.44 1.49
N TYR A 370 -10.85 -19.30 0.84
CA TYR A 370 -11.63 -18.91 -0.34
C TYR A 370 -12.68 -17.84 -0.01
N ALA A 371 -13.40 -17.96 1.12
CA ALA A 371 -14.38 -16.97 1.52
C ALA A 371 -13.78 -15.56 1.70
N ILE A 372 -12.61 -15.47 2.33
CA ILE A 372 -12.04 -14.16 2.67
C ILE A 372 -11.20 -13.61 1.53
N TYR A 373 -10.40 -14.45 0.87
CA TYR A 373 -9.46 -13.98 -0.12
C TYR A 373 -10.02 -13.89 -1.53
N GLU A 374 -10.80 -14.86 -1.95
CA GLU A 374 -11.35 -14.87 -3.30
C GLU A 374 -12.71 -14.17 -3.37
N MET A 375 -13.52 -14.32 -2.32
CA MET A 375 -14.90 -13.79 -2.32
C MET A 375 -15.11 -12.54 -1.46
N GLY A 376 -14.09 -12.09 -0.71
CA GLY A 376 -14.14 -10.85 0.07
C GLY A 376 -15.07 -10.85 1.29
N TYR A 377 -15.43 -12.03 1.83
CA TYR A 377 -16.19 -12.11 3.08
C TYR A 377 -15.41 -11.55 4.27
N LYS A 378 -16.13 -10.95 5.23
CA LYS A 378 -15.51 -10.52 6.49
C LYS A 378 -15.22 -11.72 7.39
N GLY A 379 -14.12 -11.70 8.11
CA GLY A 379 -13.75 -12.78 9.04
C GLY A 379 -14.84 -13.10 10.07
N ALA A 380 -15.58 -12.08 10.53
CA ALA A 380 -16.71 -12.27 11.43
C ALA A 380 -17.88 -13.05 10.80
N GLU A 381 -18.14 -12.87 9.49
CA GLU A 381 -19.17 -13.60 8.73
C GLU A 381 -18.77 -15.07 8.60
N VAL A 382 -17.50 -15.33 8.26
CA VAL A 382 -16.96 -16.69 8.13
C VAL A 382 -16.94 -17.39 9.50
N GLY A 383 -16.56 -16.67 10.57
CA GLY A 383 -16.57 -17.20 11.93
C GLY A 383 -17.96 -17.65 12.37
N ARG A 384 -18.98 -16.84 12.10
CA ARG A 384 -20.39 -17.20 12.35
C ARG A 384 -20.84 -18.40 11.53
N ALA A 385 -20.52 -18.41 10.22
CA ALA A 385 -20.89 -19.51 9.33
C ALA A 385 -20.24 -20.82 9.72
N LEU A 386 -18.98 -20.82 10.13
CA LEU A 386 -18.25 -22.02 10.57
C LEU A 386 -18.41 -22.34 12.06
N ARG A 387 -19.11 -21.51 12.83
CA ARG A 387 -19.29 -21.62 14.28
C ARG A 387 -17.96 -21.69 15.05
N ILE A 388 -16.98 -20.85 14.64
CA ILE A 388 -15.65 -20.76 15.26
C ILE A 388 -15.32 -19.34 15.69
N ALA A 389 -14.43 -19.19 16.69
CA ALA A 389 -13.98 -17.89 17.17
C ALA A 389 -13.17 -17.12 16.12
N GLY A 390 -13.15 -15.79 16.18
CA GLY A 390 -12.42 -14.94 15.23
C GLY A 390 -10.91 -15.23 15.17
N SER A 391 -10.28 -15.54 16.30
CA SER A 391 -8.86 -15.98 16.36
C SER A 391 -8.63 -17.28 15.59
N SER A 392 -9.59 -18.23 15.67
CA SER A 392 -9.55 -19.48 14.91
C SER A 392 -9.72 -19.25 13.42
N VAL A 393 -10.50 -18.23 13.00
CA VAL A 393 -10.64 -17.87 11.58
C VAL A 393 -9.29 -17.43 11.02
N SER A 394 -8.54 -16.58 11.73
CA SER A 394 -7.20 -16.15 11.30
C SER A 394 -6.22 -17.33 11.13
N GLN A 395 -6.25 -18.30 12.05
CA GLN A 395 -5.44 -19.52 11.93
C GLN A 395 -5.90 -20.40 10.74
N CYS A 396 -7.21 -20.52 10.51
CA CYS A 396 -7.75 -21.25 9.36
C CYS A 396 -7.32 -20.61 8.03
N ILE A 397 -7.32 -19.29 7.93
CA ILE A 397 -6.86 -18.55 6.76
C ILE A 397 -5.40 -18.90 6.44
N GLU A 398 -4.51 -18.77 7.43
CA GLU A 398 -3.09 -19.05 7.25
C GLU A 398 -2.83 -20.51 6.82
N ARG A 399 -3.54 -21.45 7.45
CA ARG A 399 -3.49 -22.87 7.05
C ARG A 399 -4.03 -23.10 5.65
N GLY A 400 -5.15 -22.46 5.28
CA GLY A 400 -5.77 -22.56 3.96
C GLY A 400 -4.84 -22.05 2.88
N LYS A 401 -4.19 -20.90 3.13
CA LYS A 401 -3.16 -20.34 2.25
C LYS A 401 -2.03 -21.36 2.02
N ASN A 402 -1.46 -21.89 3.09
CA ASN A 402 -0.36 -22.87 2.99
C ASN A 402 -0.77 -24.12 2.22
N LEU A 403 -2.02 -24.58 2.35
CA LEU A 403 -2.52 -25.71 1.59
C LEU A 403 -2.60 -25.41 0.09
N VAL A 404 -3.16 -24.28 -0.28
CA VAL A 404 -3.30 -23.86 -1.69
C VAL A 404 -1.92 -23.62 -2.31
N ASP A 405 -1.00 -22.99 -1.58
CA ASP A 405 0.38 -22.73 -2.04
C ASP A 405 1.20 -24.04 -2.20
N THR A 406 0.90 -25.08 -1.41
CA THR A 406 1.64 -26.36 -1.45
C THR A 406 1.13 -27.31 -2.55
N GLU A 407 -0.16 -27.30 -2.84
CA GLU A 407 -0.81 -28.22 -3.78
C GLU A 407 -1.73 -27.42 -4.76
N PRO A 408 -1.19 -26.49 -5.54
CA PRO A 408 -2.01 -25.56 -6.36
C PRO A 408 -2.89 -26.29 -7.36
N GLU A 409 -2.38 -27.30 -8.04
CA GLU A 409 -3.12 -28.05 -9.06
C GLU A 409 -4.34 -28.78 -8.50
N MET A 410 -4.22 -29.32 -7.28
CA MET A 410 -5.33 -30.03 -6.63
C MET A 410 -6.46 -29.07 -6.26
N TYR A 411 -6.14 -27.85 -5.82
CA TYR A 411 -7.15 -26.87 -5.38
C TYR A 411 -7.67 -25.97 -6.51
N GLN A 412 -6.97 -25.86 -7.64
CA GLN A 412 -7.54 -25.29 -8.88
C GLN A 412 -8.78 -26.06 -9.35
N LYS A 413 -8.84 -27.37 -9.11
CA LYS A 413 -10.05 -28.15 -9.42
C LYS A 413 -11.27 -27.72 -8.63
N LEU A 414 -11.11 -27.11 -7.47
CA LEU A 414 -12.21 -26.49 -6.72
C LEU A 414 -12.78 -25.26 -7.42
N THR A 415 -11.92 -24.53 -8.17
CA THR A 415 -12.30 -23.31 -8.89
C THR A 415 -12.79 -23.59 -10.32
N MET A 416 -12.29 -24.62 -11.00
CA MET A 416 -12.53 -24.93 -12.42
C MET A 416 -13.56 -26.04 -12.67
N SER A 417 -14.10 -26.70 -11.64
CA SER A 417 -15.13 -27.73 -11.83
C SER A 417 -16.42 -27.11 -12.39
N PRO A 418 -17.21 -27.77 -13.28
CA PRO A 418 -18.55 -27.34 -13.69
C PRO A 418 -19.52 -27.14 -12.52
N ARG A 419 -19.20 -27.71 -11.35
CA ARG A 419 -19.83 -27.46 -10.05
C ARG A 419 -18.95 -26.62 -9.13
N GLY A 420 -17.88 -26.00 -9.67
CA GLY A 420 -16.84 -25.28 -8.92
C GLY A 420 -17.29 -23.92 -8.36
N ILE A 421 -16.31 -23.24 -7.76
CA ILE A 421 -16.53 -21.96 -7.05
C ILE A 421 -16.77 -20.81 -8.04
N PHE A 422 -16.22 -20.89 -9.26
CA PHE A 422 -16.33 -19.88 -10.33
C PHE A 422 -16.70 -20.54 -11.66
#